data_54720be337c90b9582bcea9dd5f22b71
#
_entry.id   54720be337c90b9582bcea9dd5f22b71
#
_cell.length_a   1.000
_cell.length_b   1.000
_cell.length_c   1.000
_cell.angle_alpha   90.00
_cell.angle_beta   90.00
_cell.angle_gamma   90.00
#
_symmetry.space_group_name_H-M   'P 1'
#
loop_
_entity.id
_entity.type
_entity.pdbx_description
1 polymer ?
#
loop_
_entity_poly.entity_id
_entity_poly.type
_entity_poly.pdbx_seq_one_letter_code
_entity_poly.pdbx_strand_id
1 'polypeptide(L)'
;MHGYIADNLRYLRFRRTPAYSQREIARKMHISRSTYGRYERGELSPPIWFLERIAEFYGLDMQLLLWSDLRKRGITTNESIT
;
A
#
# COMPACT_ATOMS: atom_id res chain seq x y z
N MET A 1 8.50 6.87 -10.85
CA MET A 1 9.21 6.44 -9.65
C MET A 1 9.68 5.03 -9.80
N HIS A 2 10.90 4.81 -9.41
CA HIS A 2 11.49 3.46 -9.47
C HIS A 2 11.50 2.90 -8.07
N GLY A 3 10.68 1.97 -7.81
CA GLY A 3 10.59 1.34 -6.52
C GLY A 3 9.46 0.37 -6.57
N TYR A 4 9.04 -0.07 -5.41
CA TYR A 4 8.07 -1.14 -5.32
C TYR A 4 6.69 -0.66 -4.86
N ILE A 5 6.47 0.65 -4.84
CA ILE A 5 5.26 1.20 -4.24
C ILE A 5 3.99 0.60 -4.86
N ALA A 6 3.89 0.66 -6.19
CA ALA A 6 2.68 0.18 -6.86
C ALA A 6 2.41 -1.29 -6.57
N ASP A 7 3.44 -2.11 -6.71
CA ASP A 7 3.30 -3.54 -6.46
C ASP A 7 3.00 -3.82 -5.00
N ASN A 8 3.65 -3.08 -4.10
CA ASN A 8 3.45 -3.28 -2.67
C ASN A 8 2.04 -2.90 -2.24
N LEU A 9 1.48 -1.84 -2.82
CA LEU A 9 0.11 -1.46 -2.51
C LEU A 9 -0.86 -2.57 -2.86
N ARG A 10 -0.70 -3.18 -4.04
CA ARG A 10 -1.54 -4.30 -4.43
C ARG A 10 -1.31 -5.49 -3.52
N TYR A 11 -0.07 -5.81 -3.24
CA TYR A 11 0.27 -6.94 -2.38
C TYR A 11 -0.38 -6.80 -1.00
N LEU A 12 -0.24 -5.63 -0.40
CA LEU A 12 -0.78 -5.40 0.94
C LEU A 12 -2.30 -5.45 0.95
N ARG A 13 -2.93 -4.91 -0.10
CA ARG A 13 -4.38 -4.91 -0.19
C ARG A 13 -4.92 -6.33 -0.24
N PHE A 14 -4.25 -7.22 -0.94
CA PHE A 14 -4.67 -8.61 -1.10
C PHE A 14 -4.19 -9.53 0.03
N ARG A 15 -3.33 -9.06 0.91
CA ARG A 15 -2.88 -9.88 2.04
C ARG A 15 -4.00 -10.18 3.03
N ARG A 16 -4.94 -9.26 3.16
CA ARG A 16 -6.07 -9.46 4.04
C ARG A 16 -7.08 -10.39 3.38
N THR A 17 -7.78 -11.19 4.19
CA THR A 17 -8.83 -12.07 3.70
C THR A 17 -10.12 -11.75 4.47
N PRO A 18 -11.17 -11.25 3.80
CA PRO A 18 -11.20 -10.89 2.38
C PRO A 18 -10.38 -9.63 2.11
N ALA A 19 -9.89 -9.52 0.88
CA ALA A 19 -9.08 -8.38 0.49
C ALA A 19 -9.87 -7.08 0.59
N TYR A 20 -9.17 -5.99 0.88
CA TYR A 20 -9.77 -4.66 0.76
C TYR A 20 -10.03 -4.37 -0.72
N SER A 21 -11.12 -3.68 -1.02
CA SER A 21 -11.32 -3.14 -2.35
C SER A 21 -10.51 -1.85 -2.48
N GLN A 22 -10.26 -1.44 -3.73
CA GLN A 22 -9.62 -0.15 -3.96
C GLN A 22 -10.43 0.99 -3.36
N ARG A 23 -11.74 0.88 -3.46
CA ARG A 23 -12.65 1.90 -2.91
C ARG A 23 -12.51 2.02 -1.39
N GLU A 24 -12.40 0.88 -0.71
CA GLU A 24 -12.25 0.87 0.74
C GLU A 24 -10.96 1.56 1.18
N ILE A 25 -9.86 1.22 0.51
CA ILE A 25 -8.58 1.83 0.85
C ILE A 25 -8.60 3.33 0.54
N ALA A 26 -9.13 3.71 -0.62
CA ALA A 26 -9.21 5.11 -0.99
C ALA A 26 -9.99 5.91 0.06
N ARG A 27 -11.10 5.35 0.52
CA ARG A 27 -11.91 6.00 1.56
C ARG A 27 -11.12 6.18 2.85
N LYS A 28 -10.40 5.13 3.28
CA LYS A 28 -9.60 5.20 4.50
C LYS A 28 -8.47 6.22 4.38
N MET A 29 -7.96 6.41 3.18
CA MET A 29 -6.87 7.35 2.92
C MET A 29 -7.38 8.75 2.59
N HIS A 30 -8.70 8.93 2.47
CA HIS A 30 -9.35 10.21 2.15
C HIS A 30 -8.95 10.73 0.77
N ILE A 31 -8.87 9.81 -0.19
CA ILE A 31 -8.62 10.17 -1.60
C ILE A 31 -9.67 9.49 -2.47
N SER A 32 -9.73 9.89 -3.74
CA SER A 32 -10.67 9.26 -4.66
C SER A 32 -10.17 7.86 -5.05
N ARG A 33 -11.12 6.98 -5.38
CA ARG A 33 -10.77 5.66 -5.87
C ARG A 33 -9.92 5.75 -7.14
N SER A 34 -10.24 6.70 -8.01
CA SER A 34 -9.51 6.92 -9.26
C SER A 34 -8.04 7.22 -8.99
N THR A 35 -7.78 8.11 -8.03
CA THR A 35 -6.41 8.46 -7.66
C THR A 35 -5.68 7.26 -7.08
N TYR A 36 -6.33 6.54 -6.18
CA TYR A 36 -5.71 5.35 -5.59
C TYR A 36 -5.37 4.31 -6.67
N GLY A 37 -6.30 4.10 -7.60
CA GLY A 37 -6.06 3.15 -8.70
C GLY A 37 -4.84 3.52 -9.52
N ARG A 38 -4.62 4.82 -9.75
CA ARG A 38 -3.45 5.26 -10.50
C ARG A 38 -2.16 4.99 -9.72
N TYR A 39 -2.21 5.08 -8.40
CA TYR A 39 -1.06 4.71 -7.57
C TYR A 39 -0.73 3.23 -7.74
N GLU A 40 -1.74 2.37 -7.72
CA GLU A 40 -1.52 0.92 -7.87
C GLU A 40 -1.04 0.53 -9.25
N ARG A 41 -1.37 1.30 -10.26
CA ARG A 41 -0.90 1.00 -11.62
C ARG A 41 0.46 1.64 -11.94
N GLY A 42 0.99 2.40 -10.99
CA GLY A 42 2.27 3.08 -11.22
C GLY A 42 2.17 4.27 -12.16
N GLU A 43 0.95 4.74 -12.41
CA GLU A 43 0.72 5.87 -13.32
C GLU A 43 0.95 7.22 -12.65
N LEU A 44 0.91 7.23 -11.32
CA LEU A 44 1.04 8.44 -10.55
C LEU A 44 1.84 8.12 -9.29
N SER A 45 2.83 8.93 -8.99
CA SER A 45 3.62 8.75 -7.77
C SER A 45 2.87 9.31 -6.58
N PRO A 46 2.66 8.53 -5.52
CA PRO A 46 1.97 9.03 -4.35
C PRO A 46 2.79 10.09 -3.63
N PRO A 47 2.14 11.10 -3.08
CA PRO A 47 2.86 12.09 -2.27
C PRO A 47 3.26 11.52 -0.92
N ILE A 48 4.19 12.18 -0.26
CA ILE A 48 4.76 11.72 1.00
C ILE A 48 3.66 11.50 2.06
N TRP A 49 2.70 12.40 2.15
CA TRP A 49 1.66 12.27 3.17
C TRP A 49 0.83 10.99 2.99
N PHE A 50 0.62 10.59 1.73
CA PHE A 50 -0.09 9.34 1.45
C PHE A 50 0.75 8.15 1.89
N LEU A 51 2.04 8.18 1.56
CA LEU A 51 2.94 7.08 1.91
C LEU A 51 3.04 6.90 3.42
N GLU A 52 3.12 8.01 4.16
CA GLU A 52 3.13 7.94 5.61
C GLU A 52 1.84 7.34 6.15
N ARG A 53 0.73 7.78 5.61
CA ARG A 53 -0.59 7.31 6.07
C ARG A 53 -0.81 5.84 5.77
N ILE A 54 -0.44 5.41 4.57
CA ILE A 54 -0.66 4.01 4.19
C ILE A 54 0.30 3.08 4.94
N ALA A 55 1.54 3.51 5.17
CA ALA A 55 2.48 2.73 5.97
C ALA A 55 1.97 2.56 7.39
N GLU A 56 1.47 3.62 7.98
CA GLU A 56 0.90 3.56 9.31
C GLU A 56 -0.32 2.64 9.35
N PHE A 57 -1.17 2.74 8.34
CA PHE A 57 -2.36 1.91 8.26
C PHE A 57 -2.02 0.42 8.26
N TYR A 58 -0.99 0.05 7.53
CA TYR A 58 -0.56 -1.35 7.47
C TYR A 58 0.46 -1.74 8.54
N GLY A 59 0.89 -0.79 9.36
CA GLY A 59 1.86 -1.06 10.42
C GLY A 59 3.24 -1.38 9.91
N LEU A 60 3.67 -0.69 8.85
CA LEU A 60 4.96 -0.94 8.22
C LEU A 60 5.87 0.27 8.34
N ASP A 61 7.18 -0.01 8.33
CA ASP A 61 8.17 1.02 8.15
C ASP A 61 8.06 1.54 6.72
N MET A 62 8.05 2.86 6.56
CA MET A 62 7.91 3.47 5.24
C MET A 62 9.03 3.08 4.29
N GLN A 63 10.25 2.83 4.81
CA GLN A 63 11.35 2.40 3.97
C GLN A 63 11.08 1.04 3.33
N LEU A 64 10.45 0.14 4.07
CA LEU A 64 10.08 -1.16 3.51
C LEU A 64 9.07 -0.99 2.38
N LEU A 65 8.10 -0.10 2.58
CA LEU A 65 7.10 0.17 1.56
C LEU A 65 7.71 0.70 0.28
N LEU A 66 8.70 1.57 0.40
CA LEU A 66 9.30 2.26 -0.73
C LEU A 66 10.33 1.43 -1.48
N TRP A 67 11.16 0.71 -0.74
CA TRP A 67 12.39 0.16 -1.31
C TRP A 67 12.52 -1.34 -1.26
N SER A 68 11.54 -2.05 -0.68
CA SER A 68 11.58 -3.50 -0.59
C SER A 68 10.43 -4.12 -1.37
N ASP A 69 10.69 -5.23 -2.00
CA ASP A 69 9.63 -6.03 -2.61
C ASP A 69 8.99 -6.85 -1.50
N LEU A 70 7.87 -6.39 -0.98
CA LEU A 70 7.23 -7.01 0.17
C LEU A 70 6.80 -8.43 -0.11
N ARG A 71 6.39 -8.69 -1.33
CA ARG A 71 5.95 -10.03 -1.73
C ARG A 71 7.10 -11.01 -1.63
N LYS A 72 8.28 -10.61 -2.10
CA LYS A 72 9.46 -11.47 -2.04
C LYS A 72 9.97 -11.65 -0.62
N ARG A 73 9.89 -10.60 0.18
CA ARG A 73 10.36 -10.68 1.56
C ARG A 73 9.42 -11.43 2.47
N GLY A 74 8.17 -11.63 2.04
CA GLY A 74 7.18 -12.26 2.89
C GLY A 74 6.75 -11.40 4.07
N ILE A 75 6.83 -10.07 3.91
CA ILE A 75 6.43 -9.14 4.96
C ILE A 75 4.93 -9.24 5.18
N THR A 76 4.52 -9.25 6.43
CA THR A 76 3.10 -9.23 6.80
C THR A 76 2.75 -7.90 7.45
N THR A 77 1.47 -7.59 7.46
CA THR A 77 0.99 -6.42 8.18
C THR A 77 0.97 -6.70 9.67
N ASN A 78 0.81 -5.67 10.47
CA ASN A 78 0.83 -5.83 11.92
C ASN A 78 -0.29 -6.74 12.43
N GLU A 79 -1.39 -6.86 11.69
CA GLU A 79 -2.48 -7.75 12.09
C GLU A 79 -2.11 -9.21 11.97
N SER A 80 -1.13 -9.54 11.16
CA SER A 80 -0.73 -10.91 10.88
C SER A 80 0.49 -11.34 11.68
N ILE A 81 1.07 -10.44 12.43
CA ILE A 81 2.28 -10.73 13.19
C ILE A 81 1.88 -11.21 14.55
N THR A 82 2.03 -12.41 14.85
CA THR A 82 1.78 -12.89 16.21
C THR A 82 2.42 -14.23 16.39
#